data_15aa1cda8469bdd9c933ed483f3479ec
#
_entry.id   15aa1cda8469bdd9c933ed483f3479ec
#
_cell.length_a   1.000
_cell.length_b   1.000
_cell.length_c   1.000
_cell.angle_alpha   90.00
_cell.angle_beta   90.00
_cell.angle_gamma   90.00
#
_symmetry.space_group_name_H-M   'P 1'
#
loop_
_entity.id
_entity.type
_entity.pdbx_description
1 polymer ?
#
loop_
_entity_poly.entity_id
_entity_poly.type
_entity_poly.pdbx_seq_one_letter_code
_entity_poly.pdbx_strand_id
1 'polypeptide(L)'
;ENVVWNTCEYPAEITWDSLYKATALLATACIFLDKIPSPGNLRDEYLKIVVNSMWQHKFEQADTEKVLHAILKKCGDTKLSDKEYNEKMGKIKSTYKKDKNAELQGLPSLKRFHNWTDEEIKDCKSAMLGVTGRDVLPIYTNEFVERIAYMMKQKKFYDLDDKELYDQEAIDMKYAKDFNGKYTPLKFWKLHPDRKVVVDFTYKPNDKNRFVKVNKKLMINIFEKNDLQPNPKADTDIFYALVKHVIPHEVERNHFLDWFAYPIQNPGKKIRYALILQSDEFQLGKGSLFDVHRDILGLGNTRKIELAEALDKGKGYLINSQTVLIDEAKSKGSWSEKSQLINTLKTLITEGSIGVRQLYKEYSEQDTCTNYWINTNYRDAFALPFNEVRYWVYFSEAKRNLQLLEEYHNQRLAGDLSAGVYADMLDRDLSKFKPLGTAPHTIYRDMMSQMADRPLNDFIKEQFQQGTFPFDRDQVTTVEMFDYLRESKKVKITRLREVATALELIGGKKKASCPVPLIGSRVTIWTIRNHKEYQYMTAEEQ
;
A
#
# COMPACT_ATOMS: atom_id res chain seq x y z
N GLU A 1 -37.96 13.03 -22.01
CA GLU A 1 -38.57 13.86 -23.09
C GLU A 1 -37.47 14.23 -24.07
N ASN A 2 -37.70 13.95 -25.37
CA ASN A 2 -36.75 14.27 -26.42
C ASN A 2 -36.60 15.78 -26.55
N VAL A 3 -35.40 16.30 -26.39
CA VAL A 3 -35.08 17.69 -26.71
C VAL A 3 -35.11 17.84 -28.23
N VAL A 4 -36.14 18.47 -28.76
CA VAL A 4 -36.21 18.83 -30.17
C VAL A 4 -35.45 20.14 -30.36
N TRP A 5 -34.29 20.05 -30.96
CA TRP A 5 -33.54 21.23 -31.40
C TRP A 5 -34.26 21.87 -32.58
N ASN A 6 -34.75 23.09 -32.40
CA ASN A 6 -35.11 23.90 -33.55
C ASN A 6 -33.82 24.22 -34.32
N THR A 7 -33.80 23.88 -35.58
CA THR A 7 -32.68 24.08 -36.51
C THR A 7 -32.22 25.53 -36.49
N CYS A 8 -31.08 25.81 -35.85
CA CYS A 8 -30.31 27.02 -36.11
C CYS A 8 -29.40 26.72 -37.30
N GLU A 9 -29.45 27.52 -38.34
CA GLU A 9 -28.65 27.35 -39.56
C GLU A 9 -27.14 27.53 -39.34
N TYR A 10 -26.73 28.14 -38.20
CA TYR A 10 -25.32 28.30 -37.81
C TYR A 10 -25.21 28.18 -36.28
N PRO A 11 -24.14 27.54 -35.75
CA PRO A 11 -23.86 27.56 -34.33
C PRO A 11 -23.54 29.00 -33.91
N ALA A 12 -24.31 29.53 -32.98
CA ALA A 12 -24.00 30.83 -32.37
C ALA A 12 -22.72 30.70 -31.55
N GLU A 13 -21.75 31.56 -31.80
CA GLU A 13 -20.62 31.71 -30.88
C GLU A 13 -21.13 32.31 -29.57
N ILE A 14 -21.11 31.51 -28.54
CA ILE A 14 -21.47 31.93 -27.19
C ILE A 14 -20.21 31.85 -26.31
N THR A 15 -19.97 32.89 -25.52
CA THR A 15 -18.89 32.84 -24.54
C THR A 15 -19.27 31.89 -23.41
N TRP A 16 -18.29 31.23 -22.80
CA TRP A 16 -18.51 30.36 -21.65
C TRP A 16 -19.25 31.06 -20.51
N ASP A 17 -18.93 32.32 -20.22
CA ASP A 17 -19.61 33.12 -19.21
C ASP A 17 -21.10 33.29 -19.50
N SER A 18 -21.46 33.53 -20.75
CA SER A 18 -22.85 33.68 -21.19
C SER A 18 -23.61 32.35 -21.11
N LEU A 19 -22.98 31.25 -21.53
CA LEU A 19 -23.57 29.92 -21.45
C LEU A 19 -23.77 29.51 -20.00
N TYR A 20 -22.77 29.74 -19.16
CA TYR A 20 -22.82 29.42 -17.75
C TYR A 20 -23.91 30.24 -17.01
N LYS A 21 -23.97 31.56 -17.28
CA LYS A 21 -25.02 32.41 -16.72
C LYS A 21 -26.41 31.94 -17.15
N ALA A 22 -26.58 31.56 -18.42
CA ALA A 22 -27.85 31.04 -18.92
C ALA A 22 -28.26 29.71 -18.25
N THR A 23 -27.29 28.80 -18.08
CA THR A 23 -27.49 27.51 -17.41
C THR A 23 -27.85 27.72 -15.93
N ALA A 24 -27.15 28.64 -15.26
CA ALA A 24 -27.41 28.97 -13.85
C ALA A 24 -28.78 29.62 -13.64
N LEU A 25 -29.22 30.47 -14.57
CA LEU A 25 -30.59 31.04 -14.60
C LEU A 25 -31.65 29.94 -14.74
N LEU A 26 -31.40 29.00 -15.66
CA LEU A 26 -32.31 27.86 -15.87
C LEU A 26 -32.35 26.96 -14.64
N ALA A 27 -31.21 26.61 -14.06
CA ALA A 27 -31.13 25.81 -12.84
C ALA A 27 -31.89 26.49 -11.66
N THR A 28 -31.68 27.77 -11.47
CA THR A 28 -32.39 28.58 -10.47
C THR A 28 -33.90 28.53 -10.71
N ALA A 29 -34.35 28.69 -11.94
CA ALA A 29 -35.79 28.62 -12.27
C ALA A 29 -36.35 27.21 -12.01
N CYS A 30 -35.64 26.14 -12.39
CA CYS A 30 -36.06 24.75 -12.16
C CYS A 30 -36.18 24.41 -10.68
N ILE A 31 -35.21 24.82 -9.86
CA ILE A 31 -35.25 24.58 -8.40
C ILE A 31 -36.45 25.25 -7.74
N PHE A 32 -36.71 26.49 -8.12
CA PHE A 32 -37.90 27.19 -7.59
C PHE A 32 -39.20 26.62 -8.13
N LEU A 33 -39.21 26.13 -9.36
CA LEU A 33 -40.40 25.55 -9.98
C LEU A 33 -40.79 24.21 -9.36
N ASP A 34 -39.83 23.40 -8.98
CA ASP A 34 -40.06 22.07 -8.39
C ASP A 34 -40.87 22.10 -7.10
N LYS A 35 -40.74 23.18 -6.34
CA LYS A 35 -41.39 23.35 -5.02
C LYS A 35 -42.48 24.43 -4.99
N ILE A 36 -42.92 24.90 -6.15
CA ILE A 36 -43.91 25.98 -6.17
C ILE A 36 -45.26 25.48 -5.63
N PRO A 37 -45.89 26.18 -4.68
CA PRO A 37 -47.21 25.80 -4.16
C PRO A 37 -48.33 25.90 -5.21
N SER A 38 -49.41 25.21 -4.97
CA SER A 38 -50.65 25.37 -5.75
C SER A 38 -51.13 26.82 -5.77
N PRO A 39 -51.89 27.25 -6.78
CA PRO A 39 -52.44 28.63 -6.87
C PRO A 39 -53.11 29.07 -5.58
N GLY A 40 -52.86 30.32 -5.16
CA GLY A 40 -53.44 30.93 -3.97
C GLY A 40 -52.44 31.79 -3.19
N ASN A 41 -52.82 32.24 -1.99
CA ASN A 41 -52.00 33.14 -1.16
C ASN A 41 -50.60 32.58 -0.85
N LEU A 42 -50.46 31.27 -0.66
CA LEU A 42 -49.19 30.62 -0.41
C LEU A 42 -48.24 30.74 -1.61
N ARG A 43 -48.75 30.67 -2.84
CA ARG A 43 -47.94 30.87 -4.04
C ARG A 43 -47.47 32.32 -4.16
N ASP A 44 -48.30 33.27 -3.83
CA ASP A 44 -47.92 34.69 -3.87
C ASP A 44 -46.86 35.03 -2.85
N GLU A 45 -46.93 34.44 -1.67
CA GLU A 45 -45.89 34.59 -0.65
C GLU A 45 -44.60 33.93 -1.08
N TYR A 46 -44.65 32.71 -1.65
CA TYR A 46 -43.51 31.99 -2.20
C TYR A 46 -42.79 32.81 -3.28
N LEU A 47 -43.54 33.31 -4.28
CA LEU A 47 -42.96 34.13 -5.35
C LEU A 47 -42.32 35.41 -4.83
N LYS A 48 -42.87 36.00 -3.77
CA LYS A 48 -42.28 37.18 -3.11
C LYS A 48 -40.94 36.81 -2.45
N ILE A 49 -40.86 35.66 -1.78
CA ILE A 49 -39.62 35.16 -1.19
C ILE A 49 -38.60 34.87 -2.28
N VAL A 50 -38.99 34.28 -3.40
CA VAL A 50 -38.13 34.02 -4.57
C VAL A 50 -37.51 35.34 -5.09
N VAL A 51 -38.34 36.35 -5.35
CA VAL A 51 -37.85 37.66 -5.83
C VAL A 51 -36.94 38.34 -4.82
N ASN A 52 -37.28 38.30 -3.53
CA ASN A 52 -36.46 38.86 -2.46
C ASN A 52 -35.12 38.14 -2.36
N SER A 53 -35.11 36.80 -2.51
CA SER A 53 -33.88 35.99 -2.49
C SER A 53 -32.96 36.34 -3.64
N MET A 54 -33.49 36.51 -4.84
CA MET A 54 -32.69 36.92 -6.01
C MET A 54 -32.10 38.32 -5.81
N TRP A 55 -32.90 39.27 -5.27
CA TRP A 55 -32.41 40.59 -4.95
C TRP A 55 -31.31 40.58 -3.88
N GLN A 56 -31.44 39.78 -2.82
CA GLN A 56 -30.42 39.60 -1.79
C GLN A 56 -29.12 39.00 -2.38
N HIS A 57 -29.25 38.10 -3.34
CA HIS A 57 -28.12 37.53 -4.06
C HIS A 57 -27.62 38.39 -5.23
N LYS A 58 -28.16 39.65 -5.33
CA LYS A 58 -27.74 40.70 -6.29
C LYS A 58 -27.90 40.31 -7.75
N PHE A 59 -28.97 39.59 -8.07
CA PHE A 59 -29.41 39.44 -9.43
C PHE A 59 -29.73 40.82 -10.05
N GLU A 60 -29.46 40.94 -11.35
CA GLU A 60 -30.00 42.08 -12.10
C GLU A 60 -31.53 41.95 -12.21
N GLN A 61 -32.22 43.06 -12.27
CA GLN A 61 -33.69 43.05 -12.39
C GLN A 61 -34.13 42.24 -13.63
N ALA A 62 -33.45 42.42 -14.77
CA ALA A 62 -33.75 41.69 -16.00
C ALA A 62 -33.61 40.16 -15.88
N ASP A 63 -32.61 39.66 -15.13
CA ASP A 63 -32.43 38.23 -14.90
C ASP A 63 -33.48 37.67 -13.95
N THR A 64 -33.90 38.44 -12.94
CA THR A 64 -35.03 38.09 -12.05
C THR A 64 -36.32 38.02 -12.83
N GLU A 65 -36.54 38.96 -13.77
CA GLU A 65 -37.73 38.95 -14.65
C GLU A 65 -37.77 37.70 -15.53
N LYS A 66 -36.63 37.26 -16.11
CA LYS A 66 -36.51 36.01 -16.90
C LYS A 66 -36.89 34.78 -16.07
N VAL A 67 -36.33 34.65 -14.88
CA VAL A 67 -36.58 33.51 -13.98
C VAL A 67 -38.07 33.51 -13.55
N LEU A 68 -38.60 34.63 -13.11
CA LEU A 68 -40.01 34.70 -12.69
C LEU A 68 -40.96 34.43 -13.85
N HIS A 69 -40.65 34.96 -15.04
CA HIS A 69 -41.44 34.69 -16.26
C HIS A 69 -41.45 33.20 -16.60
N ALA A 70 -40.26 32.53 -16.56
CA ALA A 70 -40.15 31.09 -16.81
C ALA A 70 -41.00 30.28 -15.82
N ILE A 71 -40.95 30.62 -14.53
CA ILE A 71 -41.72 29.99 -13.48
C ILE A 71 -43.22 30.14 -13.72
N LEU A 72 -43.71 31.36 -13.97
CA LEU A 72 -45.10 31.64 -14.20
C LEU A 72 -45.65 30.94 -15.46
N LYS A 73 -44.88 30.96 -16.55
CA LYS A 73 -45.22 30.29 -17.81
C LYS A 73 -45.37 28.77 -17.64
N LYS A 74 -44.45 28.13 -16.93
CA LYS A 74 -44.47 26.67 -16.75
C LYS A 74 -45.55 26.22 -15.78
N CYS A 75 -45.93 27.03 -14.81
CA CYS A 75 -47.04 26.74 -13.87
C CYS A 75 -48.43 26.74 -14.51
N GLY A 76 -48.53 26.97 -15.79
CA GLY A 76 -49.85 27.06 -16.47
C GLY A 76 -50.60 28.34 -16.16
N ASP A 77 -49.95 29.32 -15.51
CA ASP A 77 -50.51 30.66 -15.25
C ASP A 77 -50.61 31.51 -16.55
N THR A 78 -50.53 30.86 -17.71
CA THR A 78 -50.76 31.48 -19.04
C THR A 78 -52.21 31.94 -19.27
N LYS A 79 -53.10 31.59 -18.34
CA LYS A 79 -54.49 32.09 -18.30
C LYS A 79 -54.66 33.24 -17.31
N LEU A 80 -53.58 33.72 -16.69
CA LEU A 80 -53.68 34.96 -15.92
C LEU A 80 -54.08 36.09 -16.87
N SER A 81 -55.03 36.91 -16.42
CA SER A 81 -55.28 38.16 -17.11
C SER A 81 -53.99 38.99 -17.17
N ASP A 82 -53.80 39.78 -18.21
CA ASP A 82 -52.61 40.68 -18.32
C ASP A 82 -52.45 41.53 -17.04
N LYS A 83 -53.52 41.83 -16.36
CA LYS A 83 -53.51 42.58 -15.10
C LYS A 83 -52.83 41.76 -13.98
N GLU A 84 -53.19 40.49 -13.78
CA GLU A 84 -52.60 39.62 -12.74
C GLU A 84 -51.15 39.30 -13.02
N TYR A 85 -50.78 39.05 -14.31
CA TYR A 85 -49.41 38.85 -14.71
C TYR A 85 -48.57 40.08 -14.43
N ASN A 86 -49.04 41.26 -14.83
CA ASN A 86 -48.35 42.54 -14.59
C ASN A 86 -48.24 42.86 -13.10
N GLU A 87 -49.21 42.47 -12.27
CA GLU A 87 -49.14 42.63 -10.81
C GLU A 87 -48.05 41.77 -10.21
N LYS A 88 -47.95 40.50 -10.61
CA LYS A 88 -46.89 39.59 -10.16
C LYS A 88 -45.51 40.06 -10.61
N MET A 89 -45.35 40.49 -11.85
CA MET A 89 -44.11 41.11 -12.37
C MET A 89 -43.79 42.45 -11.69
N GLY A 90 -44.81 43.19 -11.28
CA GLY A 90 -44.67 44.45 -10.51
C GLY A 90 -43.97 44.27 -9.16
N LYS A 91 -44.08 43.08 -8.55
CA LYS A 91 -43.34 42.72 -7.32
C LYS A 91 -41.83 42.85 -7.47
N ILE A 92 -41.27 42.55 -8.64
CA ILE A 92 -39.86 42.73 -8.95
C ILE A 92 -39.49 44.20 -8.86
N LYS A 93 -40.19 45.05 -9.60
CA LYS A 93 -39.94 46.50 -9.61
C LYS A 93 -40.01 47.12 -8.21
N SER A 94 -40.96 46.71 -7.39
CA SER A 94 -41.07 47.21 -6.02
C SER A 94 -39.93 46.73 -5.11
N THR A 95 -39.45 45.50 -5.29
CA THR A 95 -38.33 44.96 -4.51
C THR A 95 -37.03 45.66 -4.87
N TYR A 96 -36.76 45.90 -6.16
CA TYR A 96 -35.53 46.56 -6.63
C TYR A 96 -35.46 48.06 -6.33
N LYS A 97 -36.57 48.66 -5.92
CA LYS A 97 -36.61 50.06 -5.42
C LYS A 97 -36.32 50.17 -3.92
N LYS A 98 -36.19 49.06 -3.18
CA LYS A 98 -35.97 49.06 -1.74
C LYS A 98 -34.53 49.45 -1.41
N ASP A 99 -34.35 49.97 -0.19
CA ASP A 99 -33.01 50.25 0.36
C ASP A 99 -32.21 48.94 0.43
N LYS A 100 -30.88 49.05 0.16
CA LYS A 100 -29.96 47.92 0.21
C LYS A 100 -29.88 47.23 1.57
N ASN A 101 -30.29 47.90 2.64
CA ASN A 101 -30.33 47.39 4.01
C ASN A 101 -31.71 46.91 4.46
N ALA A 102 -32.72 46.87 3.57
CA ALA A 102 -34.03 46.40 3.92
C ALA A 102 -34.01 44.93 4.33
N GLU A 103 -34.53 44.62 5.52
CA GLU A 103 -34.78 43.23 5.96
C GLU A 103 -35.92 42.61 5.16
N LEU A 104 -35.60 41.68 4.28
CA LEU A 104 -36.55 40.97 3.45
C LEU A 104 -36.48 39.47 3.74
N GLN A 105 -37.64 38.84 3.68
CA GLN A 105 -37.71 37.38 3.70
C GLN A 105 -36.96 36.81 2.48
N GLY A 106 -35.92 36.02 2.72
CA GLY A 106 -35.11 35.38 1.69
C GLY A 106 -35.14 33.84 1.79
N LEU A 107 -34.18 33.16 1.19
CA LEU A 107 -34.11 31.68 1.15
C LEU A 107 -34.35 30.97 2.49
N PRO A 108 -33.86 31.45 3.65
CA PRO A 108 -34.17 30.80 4.93
C PRO A 108 -35.65 30.74 5.26
N SER A 109 -36.45 31.68 4.73
CA SER A 109 -37.91 31.68 4.91
C SER A 109 -38.61 30.55 4.18
N LEU A 110 -38.01 30.00 3.10
CA LEU A 110 -38.53 28.82 2.41
C LEU A 110 -38.53 27.58 3.30
N LYS A 111 -37.48 27.41 4.12
CA LYS A 111 -37.45 26.35 5.12
C LYS A 111 -38.58 26.49 6.14
N ARG A 112 -38.80 27.69 6.62
CA ARG A 112 -39.79 27.98 7.67
C ARG A 112 -41.23 27.86 7.19
N PHE A 113 -41.52 28.32 5.99
CA PHE A 113 -42.88 28.46 5.49
C PHE A 113 -43.26 27.47 4.38
N HIS A 114 -42.27 26.84 3.71
CA HIS A 114 -42.49 26.00 2.53
C HIS A 114 -41.79 24.65 2.59
N ASN A 115 -41.37 24.20 3.78
CA ASN A 115 -40.75 22.88 4.04
C ASN A 115 -39.50 22.53 3.19
N TRP A 116 -38.70 23.52 2.82
CA TRP A 116 -37.45 23.27 2.15
C TRP A 116 -36.40 22.68 3.10
N THR A 117 -35.64 21.73 2.62
CA THR A 117 -34.49 21.15 3.33
C THR A 117 -33.26 22.07 3.28
N ASP A 118 -32.29 21.83 4.15
CA ASP A 118 -31.02 22.56 4.11
C ASP A 118 -30.23 22.29 2.83
N GLU A 119 -30.37 21.09 2.24
CA GLU A 119 -29.75 20.70 0.99
C GLU A 119 -30.35 21.46 -0.19
N GLU A 120 -31.66 21.52 -0.29
CA GLU A 120 -32.38 22.28 -1.33
C GLU A 120 -32.07 23.79 -1.28
N ILE A 121 -31.94 24.35 -0.08
CA ILE A 121 -31.49 25.76 0.08
C ILE A 121 -30.02 25.93 -0.38
N LYS A 122 -29.18 24.96 -0.10
CA LYS A 122 -27.78 24.97 -0.53
C LYS A 122 -27.66 24.92 -2.05
N ASP A 123 -28.42 24.03 -2.68
CA ASP A 123 -28.46 23.88 -4.15
C ASP A 123 -28.97 25.14 -4.84
N CYS A 124 -30.04 25.73 -4.28
CA CYS A 124 -30.56 26.99 -4.76
C CYS A 124 -29.53 28.13 -4.66
N LYS A 125 -28.85 28.25 -3.53
CA LYS A 125 -27.75 29.24 -3.38
C LYS A 125 -26.64 29.05 -4.40
N SER A 126 -26.23 27.81 -4.64
CA SER A 126 -25.20 27.48 -5.62
C SER A 126 -25.62 27.88 -7.04
N ALA A 127 -26.86 27.59 -7.45
CA ALA A 127 -27.39 28.01 -8.74
C ALA A 127 -27.45 29.55 -8.86
N MET A 128 -27.93 30.23 -7.83
CA MET A 128 -28.04 31.70 -7.80
C MET A 128 -26.68 32.40 -7.87
N LEU A 129 -25.65 31.86 -7.21
CA LEU A 129 -24.29 32.37 -7.28
C LEU A 129 -23.74 32.28 -8.70
N GLY A 130 -24.08 31.25 -9.45
CA GLY A 130 -23.73 31.10 -10.86
C GLY A 130 -24.25 32.23 -11.76
N VAL A 131 -25.43 32.81 -11.45
CA VAL A 131 -26.01 33.93 -12.21
C VAL A 131 -25.29 35.25 -11.98
N THR A 132 -24.91 35.55 -10.74
CA THR A 132 -24.38 36.86 -10.37
C THR A 132 -22.89 37.04 -10.63
N GLY A 133 -22.26 36.02 -11.18
CA GLY A 133 -20.80 36.04 -11.43
C GLY A 133 -19.94 36.22 -10.17
N ARG A 134 -20.57 36.13 -9.00
CA ARG A 134 -19.86 36.09 -7.72
C ARG A 134 -19.60 34.64 -7.43
N ASP A 135 -18.37 34.22 -7.62
CA ASP A 135 -17.91 32.85 -7.46
C ASP A 135 -18.44 31.86 -8.53
N VAL A 136 -18.47 32.31 -9.79
CA VAL A 136 -18.49 31.38 -10.93
C VAL A 136 -17.15 30.65 -10.88
N LEU A 137 -17.19 29.52 -10.23
CA LEU A 137 -16.08 28.59 -10.23
C LEU A 137 -16.13 27.89 -11.59
N PRO A 138 -15.08 27.98 -12.44
CA PRO A 138 -15.06 27.25 -13.71
C PRO A 138 -15.38 25.77 -13.49
N ILE A 139 -16.04 25.12 -14.44
CA ILE A 139 -16.36 23.67 -14.39
C ILE A 139 -15.12 22.82 -14.10
N TYR A 140 -13.95 23.27 -14.54
CA TYR A 140 -12.63 22.65 -14.29
C TYR A 140 -12.19 22.62 -12.81
N THR A 141 -12.89 23.27 -11.94
CA THR A 141 -12.52 23.45 -10.54
C THR A 141 -12.97 22.33 -9.62
N ASN A 142 -14.01 21.57 -10.00
CA ASN A 142 -14.39 20.36 -9.25
C ASN A 142 -13.29 19.29 -9.38
N GLU A 143 -12.76 19.09 -10.58
CA GLU A 143 -11.63 18.17 -10.79
C GLU A 143 -10.41 18.58 -9.96
N PHE A 144 -10.08 19.87 -9.90
CA PHE A 144 -9.00 20.38 -9.05
C PHE A 144 -9.24 20.09 -7.56
N VAL A 145 -10.49 20.31 -7.06
CA VAL A 145 -10.82 20.06 -5.66
C VAL A 145 -10.80 18.57 -5.32
N GLU A 146 -11.24 17.72 -6.24
CA GLU A 146 -11.17 16.26 -6.08
C GLU A 146 -9.74 15.75 -6.08
N ARG A 147 -8.86 16.41 -6.86
CA ARG A 147 -7.48 16.05 -7.05
C ARG A 147 -6.57 16.50 -5.90
N ILE A 148 -6.87 17.61 -5.23
CA ILE A 148 -6.01 18.19 -4.20
C ILE A 148 -6.57 17.94 -2.80
N ALA A 149 -5.71 17.43 -1.91
CA ALA A 149 -6.01 17.26 -0.50
C ALA A 149 -5.00 17.98 0.38
N TYR A 150 -5.45 18.66 1.43
CA TYR A 150 -4.56 19.25 2.42
C TYR A 150 -4.19 18.22 3.50
N MET A 151 -2.90 18.01 3.69
CA MET A 151 -2.32 17.10 4.66
C MET A 151 -1.98 17.83 5.96
N MET A 152 -2.75 17.58 7.02
CA MET A 152 -2.60 18.34 8.29
C MET A 152 -1.24 18.11 8.96
N LYS A 153 -0.75 16.88 9.00
CA LYS A 153 0.55 16.57 9.63
C LYS A 153 1.73 17.12 8.85
N GLN A 154 1.68 17.03 7.53
CA GLN A 154 2.75 17.50 6.64
C GLN A 154 2.69 19.01 6.43
N LYS A 155 1.53 19.64 6.70
CA LYS A 155 1.24 21.05 6.40
C LYS A 155 1.44 21.38 4.92
N LYS A 156 1.19 20.41 4.04
CA LYS A 156 1.36 20.48 2.59
C LYS A 156 0.09 20.04 1.85
N PHE A 157 0.04 20.34 0.58
CA PHE A 157 -1.00 19.87 -0.31
C PHE A 157 -0.52 18.61 -1.05
N TYR A 158 -1.33 17.58 -1.07
CA TYR A 158 -1.06 16.35 -1.81
C TYR A 158 -1.87 16.35 -3.09
N ASP A 159 -1.18 16.21 -4.20
CA ASP A 159 -1.79 15.99 -5.51
C ASP A 159 -1.98 14.50 -5.71
N LEU A 160 -3.24 14.07 -5.86
CA LEU A 160 -3.62 12.67 -5.96
C LEU A 160 -3.18 12.00 -7.27
N ASP A 161 -3.00 12.78 -8.35
CA ASP A 161 -2.58 12.27 -9.64
C ASP A 161 -1.05 12.13 -9.72
N ASP A 162 -0.32 13.16 -9.28
CA ASP A 162 1.14 13.10 -9.24
C ASP A 162 1.66 12.23 -8.10
N LYS A 163 0.84 12.07 -7.04
CA LYS A 163 1.21 11.38 -5.79
C LYS A 163 2.34 12.07 -5.04
N GLU A 164 2.38 13.40 -5.13
CA GLU A 164 3.43 14.24 -4.58
C GLU A 164 2.89 15.29 -3.60
N LEU A 165 3.76 15.72 -2.68
CA LEU A 165 3.46 16.76 -1.70
C LEU A 165 4.04 18.09 -2.16
N TYR A 166 3.19 19.11 -2.26
CA TYR A 166 3.54 20.44 -2.70
C TYR A 166 3.30 21.49 -1.60
N ASP A 167 4.13 22.52 -1.58
CA ASP A 167 3.86 23.72 -0.83
C ASP A 167 2.78 24.57 -1.51
N GLN A 168 2.21 25.54 -0.79
CA GLN A 168 1.12 26.36 -1.30
C GLN A 168 1.48 27.08 -2.61
N GLU A 169 2.68 27.68 -2.66
CA GLU A 169 3.14 28.41 -3.84
C GLU A 169 3.30 27.51 -5.06
N ALA A 170 3.80 26.30 -4.86
CA ALA A 170 3.98 25.33 -5.93
C ALA A 170 2.64 24.87 -6.53
N ILE A 171 1.60 24.64 -5.72
CA ILE A 171 0.25 24.31 -6.21
C ILE A 171 -0.36 25.50 -6.95
N ASP A 172 -0.27 26.72 -6.39
CA ASP A 172 -0.80 27.91 -7.04
C ASP A 172 -0.12 28.14 -8.41
N MET A 173 1.20 27.93 -8.50
CA MET A 173 1.95 28.04 -9.76
C MET A 173 1.58 26.92 -10.76
N LYS A 174 1.53 25.68 -10.31
CA LYS A 174 1.24 24.51 -11.16
C LYS A 174 -0.10 24.61 -11.88
N TYR A 175 -1.11 25.08 -11.16
CA TYR A 175 -2.49 25.18 -11.64
C TYR A 175 -2.90 26.61 -12.05
N ALA A 176 -1.98 27.58 -12.06
CA ALA A 176 -2.28 28.97 -12.38
C ALA A 176 -2.99 29.15 -13.73
N LYS A 177 -2.60 28.35 -14.74
CA LYS A 177 -3.18 28.40 -16.11
C LYS A 177 -4.65 27.97 -16.18
N ASP A 178 -5.09 27.16 -15.21
CA ASP A 178 -6.44 26.60 -15.17
C ASP A 178 -7.43 27.56 -14.47
N PHE A 179 -6.91 28.69 -13.97
CA PHE A 179 -7.66 29.72 -13.26
C PHE A 179 -7.50 31.06 -13.97
N ASN A 180 -8.62 31.76 -14.20
CA ASN A 180 -8.70 33.00 -14.97
C ASN A 180 -8.19 34.28 -14.26
N GLY A 181 -7.32 34.12 -13.28
CA GLY A 181 -6.68 35.24 -12.55
C GLY A 181 -7.53 35.91 -11.46
N LYS A 182 -8.80 35.60 -11.34
CA LYS A 182 -9.67 36.15 -10.29
C LYS A 182 -9.42 35.50 -8.93
N TYR A 183 -9.09 34.23 -8.93
CA TYR A 183 -8.69 33.46 -7.75
C TYR A 183 -7.39 32.70 -8.03
N THR A 184 -6.52 32.60 -7.03
CA THR A 184 -5.46 31.59 -7.08
C THR A 184 -6.08 30.21 -6.84
N PRO A 185 -5.50 29.13 -7.39
CA PRO A 185 -5.99 27.78 -7.21
C PRO A 185 -6.32 27.44 -5.76
N LEU A 186 -5.42 27.71 -4.84
CA LEU A 186 -5.64 27.40 -3.42
C LEU A 186 -6.61 28.35 -2.71
N LYS A 187 -6.73 29.60 -3.15
CA LYS A 187 -7.79 30.46 -2.61
C LYS A 187 -9.16 29.91 -2.96
N PHE A 188 -9.32 29.41 -4.18
CA PHE A 188 -10.52 28.70 -4.60
C PHE A 188 -10.75 27.42 -3.78
N TRP A 189 -9.73 26.53 -3.68
CA TRP A 189 -9.82 25.29 -2.92
C TRP A 189 -10.21 25.54 -1.46
N LYS A 190 -9.64 26.54 -0.80
CA LYS A 190 -9.95 26.89 0.60
C LYS A 190 -11.40 27.27 0.82
N LEU A 191 -12.06 27.86 -0.19
CA LEU A 191 -13.47 28.27 -0.13
C LEU A 191 -14.44 27.17 -0.51
N HIS A 192 -13.94 26.12 -1.20
CA HIS A 192 -14.82 25.06 -1.72
C HIS A 192 -15.36 24.16 -0.59
N PRO A 193 -16.67 23.86 -0.56
CA PRO A 193 -17.27 23.04 0.51
C PRO A 193 -16.74 21.59 0.51
N ASP A 194 -16.46 21.03 -0.65
CA ASP A 194 -16.05 19.63 -0.81
C ASP A 194 -14.53 19.42 -0.73
N ARG A 195 -13.76 20.47 -0.35
CA ARG A 195 -12.31 20.36 -0.15
C ARG A 195 -11.96 19.24 0.81
N LYS A 196 -10.93 18.47 0.47
CA LYS A 196 -10.46 17.35 1.28
C LYS A 196 -9.36 17.80 2.25
N VAL A 197 -9.67 17.77 3.54
CA VAL A 197 -8.68 17.99 4.61
C VAL A 197 -8.47 16.66 5.31
N VAL A 198 -7.28 16.12 5.24
CA VAL A 198 -6.91 14.79 5.74
C VAL A 198 -5.79 14.90 6.76
N VAL A 199 -5.72 13.92 7.67
CA VAL A 199 -4.72 13.97 8.74
C VAL A 199 -3.37 13.45 8.26
N ASP A 200 -3.36 12.30 7.57
CA ASP A 200 -2.14 11.62 7.15
C ASP A 200 -2.46 10.57 6.07
N PHE A 201 -1.44 9.85 5.63
CA PHE A 201 -1.56 8.67 4.79
C PHE A 201 -1.95 7.44 5.62
N THR A 202 -2.59 6.48 4.99
CA THR A 202 -2.81 5.13 5.49
C THR A 202 -2.67 4.13 4.36
N TYR A 203 -2.45 2.86 4.69
CA TYR A 203 -2.36 1.77 3.71
C TYR A 203 -3.38 0.69 4.07
N LYS A 204 -4.46 0.61 3.30
CA LYS A 204 -5.60 -0.30 3.53
C LYS A 204 -5.94 -1.05 2.24
N PRO A 205 -5.23 -2.16 1.92
CA PRO A 205 -5.46 -2.92 0.69
C PRO A 205 -6.85 -3.54 0.56
N ASN A 206 -7.56 -3.70 1.64
CA ASN A 206 -8.93 -4.21 1.68
C ASN A 206 -10.01 -3.14 1.46
N ASP A 207 -9.63 -1.86 1.35
CA ASP A 207 -10.55 -0.76 1.09
C ASP A 207 -10.23 -0.12 -0.27
N LYS A 208 -11.22 -0.06 -1.15
CA LYS A 208 -11.07 0.52 -2.49
C LYS A 208 -11.17 2.04 -2.51
N ASN A 209 -11.63 2.65 -1.41
CA ASN A 209 -11.80 4.08 -1.33
C ASN A 209 -10.46 4.80 -1.16
N ARG A 210 -10.27 5.88 -1.90
CA ARG A 210 -9.09 6.74 -1.78
C ARG A 210 -9.05 7.49 -0.44
N PHE A 211 -10.20 7.87 0.08
CA PHE A 211 -10.36 8.54 1.36
C PHE A 211 -11.05 7.61 2.35
N VAL A 212 -10.38 7.28 3.43
CA VAL A 212 -10.86 6.34 4.46
C VAL A 212 -10.83 6.95 5.85
N LYS A 213 -11.78 6.56 6.68
CA LYS A 213 -11.80 6.99 8.08
C LYS A 213 -11.09 5.96 8.96
N VAL A 214 -10.00 6.37 9.59
CA VAL A 214 -9.27 5.57 10.58
C VAL A 214 -9.35 6.29 11.93
N ASN A 215 -9.90 5.64 12.95
CA ASN A 215 -10.10 6.25 14.27
C ASN A 215 -10.79 7.63 14.21
N LYS A 216 -11.88 7.74 13.45
CA LYS A 216 -12.65 8.96 13.17
C LYS A 216 -11.90 10.07 12.41
N LYS A 217 -10.66 9.85 11.98
CA LYS A 217 -9.85 10.79 11.21
C LYS A 217 -9.89 10.41 9.73
N LEU A 218 -10.08 11.38 8.85
CA LEU A 218 -10.01 11.18 7.41
C LEU A 218 -8.54 11.04 6.99
N MET A 219 -8.23 10.00 6.26
CA MET A 219 -6.87 9.65 5.80
C MET A 219 -6.89 9.39 4.29
N ILE A 220 -5.75 9.57 3.62
CA ILE A 220 -5.57 9.13 2.23
C ILE A 220 -5.08 7.69 2.25
N ASN A 221 -5.82 6.79 1.60
CA ASN A 221 -5.37 5.43 1.34
C ASN A 221 -4.42 5.43 0.14
N ILE A 222 -3.16 5.09 0.39
CA ILE A 222 -2.12 5.02 -0.65
C ILE A 222 -2.04 3.66 -1.34
N PHE A 223 -2.92 2.72 -0.96
CA PHE A 223 -3.02 1.46 -1.68
C PHE A 223 -3.56 1.68 -3.10
N GLU A 224 -2.92 1.07 -4.06
CA GLU A 224 -3.37 1.02 -5.45
C GLU A 224 -3.43 -0.42 -5.92
N LYS A 225 -4.59 -0.81 -6.42
CA LYS A 225 -4.72 -2.14 -7.01
C LYS A 225 -3.89 -2.18 -8.30
N ASN A 226 -3.17 -3.28 -8.50
CA ASN A 226 -2.46 -3.51 -9.75
C ASN A 226 -3.44 -3.71 -10.91
N ASP A 227 -3.06 -3.23 -12.10
CA ASP A 227 -3.89 -3.32 -13.31
C ASP A 227 -3.82 -4.70 -13.98
N LEU A 228 -2.91 -5.58 -13.57
CA LEU A 228 -2.80 -6.94 -14.09
C LEU A 228 -4.11 -7.69 -13.88
N GLN A 229 -4.67 -8.23 -14.96
CA GLN A 229 -5.87 -9.05 -14.91
C GLN A 229 -5.51 -10.53 -14.93
N PRO A 230 -6.23 -11.39 -14.19
CA PRO A 230 -6.00 -12.82 -14.21
C PRO A 230 -6.38 -13.40 -15.57
N ASN A 231 -5.53 -14.29 -16.11
CA ASN A 231 -5.78 -15.01 -17.38
C ASN A 231 -5.72 -16.53 -17.18
N PRO A 232 -6.85 -17.22 -16.94
CA PRO A 232 -6.87 -18.65 -16.68
C PRO A 232 -6.52 -19.52 -17.92
N LYS A 233 -6.29 -18.90 -19.08
CA LYS A 233 -5.89 -19.61 -20.32
C LYS A 233 -4.38 -19.52 -20.57
N ALA A 234 -3.65 -18.73 -19.81
CA ALA A 234 -2.21 -18.62 -19.98
C ALA A 234 -1.50 -19.88 -19.49
N ASP A 235 -0.42 -20.24 -20.17
CA ASP A 235 0.44 -21.35 -19.75
C ASP A 235 1.24 -20.96 -18.51
N THR A 236 1.15 -21.77 -17.47
CA THR A 236 1.84 -21.58 -16.18
C THR A 236 2.83 -22.70 -15.86
N ASP A 237 3.04 -23.67 -16.76
CA ASP A 237 3.85 -24.87 -16.52
C ASP A 237 5.29 -24.50 -16.12
N ILE A 238 5.88 -23.49 -16.75
CA ILE A 238 7.24 -23.04 -16.45
C ILE A 238 7.37 -22.45 -15.03
N PHE A 239 6.32 -21.79 -14.52
CA PHE A 239 6.29 -21.32 -13.15
C PHE A 239 6.33 -22.49 -12.16
N TYR A 240 5.46 -23.48 -12.37
CA TYR A 240 5.43 -24.66 -11.52
C TYR A 240 6.68 -25.52 -11.66
N ALA A 241 7.29 -25.58 -12.85
CA ALA A 241 8.58 -26.23 -13.06
C ALA A 241 9.67 -25.56 -12.22
N LEU A 242 9.74 -24.21 -12.21
CA LEU A 242 10.70 -23.49 -11.38
C LEU A 242 10.39 -23.66 -9.88
N VAL A 243 9.14 -23.59 -9.45
CA VAL A 243 8.76 -23.85 -8.05
C VAL A 243 9.18 -25.26 -7.64
N LYS A 244 8.91 -26.28 -8.47
CA LYS A 244 9.32 -27.68 -8.22
C LYS A 244 10.83 -27.85 -8.21
N HIS A 245 11.54 -27.11 -9.04
CA HIS A 245 13.01 -27.12 -9.05
C HIS A 245 13.58 -26.54 -7.75
N VAL A 246 13.09 -25.39 -7.30
CA VAL A 246 13.53 -24.72 -6.06
C VAL A 246 13.07 -25.50 -4.82
N ILE A 247 11.84 -26.06 -4.85
CA ILE A 247 11.19 -26.77 -3.74
C ILE A 247 10.66 -28.12 -4.25
N PRO A 248 11.53 -29.13 -4.40
CA PRO A 248 11.15 -30.45 -4.93
C PRO A 248 10.18 -31.22 -4.01
N HIS A 249 10.25 -31.02 -2.71
CA HIS A 249 9.37 -31.70 -1.75
C HIS A 249 7.95 -31.17 -1.82
N GLU A 250 6.99 -32.05 -2.00
CA GLU A 250 5.60 -31.69 -2.31
C GLU A 250 4.90 -30.95 -1.16
N VAL A 251 5.11 -31.39 0.08
CA VAL A 251 4.48 -30.78 1.25
C VAL A 251 4.94 -29.33 1.43
N GLU A 252 6.25 -29.11 1.35
CA GLU A 252 6.86 -27.79 1.46
C GLU A 252 6.51 -26.90 0.27
N ARG A 253 6.46 -27.49 -0.94
CA ARG A 253 6.04 -26.77 -2.16
C ARG A 253 4.58 -26.31 -2.06
N ASN A 254 3.68 -27.14 -1.59
CA ASN A 254 2.30 -26.75 -1.37
C ASN A 254 2.16 -25.66 -0.32
N HIS A 255 2.91 -25.77 0.78
CA HIS A 255 2.93 -24.71 1.80
C HIS A 255 3.47 -23.37 1.26
N PHE A 256 4.52 -23.40 0.47
CA PHE A 256 5.05 -22.22 -0.22
C PHE A 256 3.98 -21.58 -1.13
N LEU A 257 3.28 -22.38 -1.93
CA LEU A 257 2.23 -21.90 -2.82
C LEU A 257 1.03 -21.33 -2.03
N ASP A 258 0.66 -21.93 -0.89
CA ASP A 258 -0.38 -21.38 0.00
C ASP A 258 0.03 -20.02 0.56
N TRP A 259 1.28 -19.91 1.02
CA TRP A 259 1.83 -18.64 1.51
C TRP A 259 1.87 -17.58 0.41
N PHE A 260 2.25 -17.96 -0.81
CA PHE A 260 2.29 -17.10 -1.99
C PHE A 260 0.90 -16.59 -2.37
N ALA A 261 -0.10 -17.45 -2.36
CA ALA A 261 -1.48 -17.13 -2.74
C ALA A 261 -2.21 -16.28 -1.69
N TYR A 262 -1.87 -16.44 -0.40
CA TYR A 262 -2.63 -15.83 0.68
C TYR A 262 -2.74 -14.29 0.59
N PRO A 263 -1.68 -13.49 0.40
CA PRO A 263 -1.79 -12.04 0.27
C PRO A 263 -2.49 -11.60 -1.03
N ILE A 264 -2.54 -12.46 -2.04
CA ILE A 264 -3.27 -12.22 -3.29
C ILE A 264 -4.77 -12.34 -3.07
N GLN A 265 -5.23 -13.40 -2.40
CA GLN A 265 -6.64 -13.63 -2.10
C GLN A 265 -7.13 -12.78 -0.91
N ASN A 266 -6.24 -12.39 -0.02
CA ASN A 266 -6.57 -11.69 1.22
C ASN A 266 -5.75 -10.40 1.38
N PRO A 267 -5.93 -9.41 0.48
CA PRO A 267 -5.21 -8.15 0.57
C PRO A 267 -5.43 -7.48 1.93
N GLY A 268 -4.35 -6.97 2.51
CA GLY A 268 -4.40 -6.30 3.82
C GLY A 268 -4.44 -7.23 5.04
N LYS A 269 -4.39 -8.55 4.83
CA LYS A 269 -4.27 -9.51 5.94
C LYS A 269 -2.83 -10.00 6.07
N LYS A 270 -2.38 -10.19 7.31
CA LYS A 270 -1.01 -10.53 7.65
C LYS A 270 -0.85 -12.02 7.93
N ILE A 271 0.25 -12.60 7.47
CA ILE A 271 0.75 -13.91 7.88
C ILE A 271 1.70 -13.67 9.06
N ARG A 272 1.50 -14.34 10.20
CA ARG A 272 2.28 -14.13 11.42
C ARG A 272 3.60 -14.90 11.47
N TYR A 273 4.08 -15.34 10.33
CA TYR A 273 5.41 -15.92 10.18
C TYR A 273 5.99 -15.56 8.82
N ALA A 274 7.32 -15.49 8.76
CA ALA A 274 8.04 -15.21 7.54
C ALA A 274 8.44 -16.49 6.80
N LEU A 275 8.61 -16.37 5.50
CA LEU A 275 9.15 -17.38 4.62
C LEU A 275 10.65 -17.18 4.47
N ILE A 276 11.47 -18.21 4.66
CA ILE A 276 12.91 -18.20 4.38
C ILE A 276 13.22 -19.27 3.34
N LEU A 277 13.68 -18.85 2.16
CA LEU A 277 14.24 -19.74 1.14
C LEU A 277 15.76 -19.66 1.18
N GLN A 278 16.39 -20.77 1.49
CA GLN A 278 17.83 -20.91 1.62
C GLN A 278 18.40 -21.87 0.58
N SER A 279 19.58 -21.61 0.08
CA SER A 279 20.35 -22.55 -0.76
C SER A 279 21.84 -22.22 -0.70
N ASP A 280 22.68 -23.20 -0.95
CA ASP A 280 24.13 -22.95 -1.15
C ASP A 280 24.43 -22.41 -2.56
N GLU A 281 23.53 -22.67 -3.52
CA GLU A 281 23.67 -22.23 -4.90
C GLU A 281 23.14 -20.80 -5.10
N PHE A 282 23.92 -20.00 -5.83
CA PHE A 282 23.50 -18.70 -6.34
C PHE A 282 22.69 -18.88 -7.64
N GLN A 283 21.81 -17.92 -7.93
CA GLN A 283 21.00 -17.94 -9.15
C GLN A 283 20.16 -19.22 -9.30
N LEU A 284 19.54 -19.67 -8.21
CA LEU A 284 18.64 -20.81 -8.21
C LEU A 284 17.20 -20.48 -8.69
N GLY A 285 16.85 -19.20 -8.81
CA GLY A 285 15.53 -18.73 -9.17
C GLY A 285 14.66 -18.25 -8.00
N LYS A 286 15.19 -18.22 -6.76
CA LYS A 286 14.44 -17.72 -5.58
C LYS A 286 13.87 -16.31 -5.78
N GLY A 287 14.69 -15.40 -6.33
CA GLY A 287 14.28 -14.04 -6.65
C GLY A 287 13.28 -13.96 -7.80
N SER A 288 13.45 -14.85 -8.81
CA SER A 288 12.55 -14.91 -9.97
C SER A 288 11.12 -15.30 -9.59
N LEU A 289 10.96 -16.17 -8.59
CA LEU A 289 9.63 -16.50 -8.03
C LEU A 289 8.98 -15.27 -7.38
N PHE A 290 9.76 -14.44 -6.68
CA PHE A 290 9.25 -13.19 -6.11
C PHE A 290 8.88 -12.17 -7.18
N ASP A 291 9.56 -12.17 -8.32
CA ASP A 291 9.24 -11.23 -9.40
C ASP A 291 7.82 -11.45 -9.96
N VAL A 292 7.35 -12.70 -10.11
CA VAL A 292 5.96 -12.98 -10.48
C VAL A 292 4.99 -12.56 -9.37
N HIS A 293 5.33 -12.78 -8.10
CA HIS A 293 4.53 -12.28 -6.97
C HIS A 293 4.38 -10.75 -7.00
N ARG A 294 5.47 -10.07 -7.34
CA ARG A 294 5.52 -8.61 -7.52
C ARG A 294 4.71 -8.13 -8.72
N ASP A 295 4.76 -8.86 -9.84
CA ASP A 295 3.95 -8.55 -11.01
C ASP A 295 2.45 -8.64 -10.68
N ILE A 296 2.04 -9.61 -9.86
CA ILE A 296 0.64 -9.81 -9.46
C ILE A 296 0.19 -8.73 -8.48
N LEU A 297 0.93 -8.49 -7.42
CA LEU A 297 0.57 -7.51 -6.39
C LEU A 297 0.81 -6.05 -6.82
N GLY A 298 1.73 -5.83 -7.75
CA GLY A 298 2.17 -4.52 -8.23
C GLY A 298 3.37 -3.94 -7.47
N LEU A 299 4.15 -3.13 -8.19
CA LEU A 299 5.36 -2.45 -7.67
C LEU A 299 5.07 -1.57 -6.46
N GLY A 300 3.91 -0.90 -6.43
CA GLY A 300 3.48 -0.04 -5.33
C GLY A 300 3.21 -0.79 -4.03
N ASN A 301 2.90 -2.10 -4.11
CA ASN A 301 2.49 -2.95 -3.01
C ASN A 301 3.54 -3.98 -2.56
N THR A 302 4.70 -3.97 -3.18
CA THR A 302 5.82 -4.87 -2.87
C THR A 302 7.13 -4.11 -2.76
N ARG A 303 8.06 -4.63 -1.98
CA ARG A 303 9.42 -4.07 -1.88
C ARG A 303 10.44 -5.20 -1.94
N LYS A 304 11.57 -4.90 -2.56
CA LYS A 304 12.78 -5.71 -2.49
C LYS A 304 13.84 -4.86 -1.79
N ILE A 305 14.34 -5.34 -0.68
CA ILE A 305 15.25 -4.60 0.20
C ILE A 305 16.41 -5.47 0.66
N GLU A 306 17.47 -4.83 1.06
CA GLU A 306 18.58 -5.48 1.77
C GLU A 306 18.28 -5.61 3.26
N LEU A 307 18.98 -6.53 3.92
CA LEU A 307 18.82 -6.76 5.36
C LEU A 307 19.12 -5.51 6.19
N ALA A 308 20.10 -4.71 5.79
CA ALA A 308 20.45 -3.45 6.46
C ALA A 308 19.30 -2.45 6.46
N GLU A 309 18.57 -2.35 5.36
CA GLU A 309 17.39 -1.48 5.25
C GLU A 309 16.23 -1.95 6.15
N ALA A 310 16.06 -3.28 6.30
CA ALA A 310 15.06 -3.83 7.20
C ALA A 310 15.29 -3.44 8.66
N LEU A 311 16.53 -3.15 9.04
CA LEU A 311 16.94 -2.76 10.39
C LEU A 311 16.94 -1.26 10.61
N ASP A 312 16.87 -0.46 9.55
CA ASP A 312 16.87 0.99 9.67
C ASP A 312 15.68 1.48 10.50
N LYS A 313 15.93 2.48 11.34
CA LYS A 313 14.92 3.09 12.22
C LYS A 313 13.81 3.80 11.44
N GLY A 314 14.03 4.12 10.19
CA GLY A 314 13.10 4.83 9.31
C GLY A 314 11.88 4.03 8.83
N LYS A 315 11.93 2.73 8.80
CA LYS A 315 10.91 1.68 8.47
C LYS A 315 9.59 2.07 7.76
N GLY A 316 9.42 3.33 7.35
CA GLY A 316 8.17 3.82 6.75
C GLY A 316 7.76 3.06 5.47
N TYR A 317 8.71 2.59 4.70
CA TYR A 317 8.49 1.82 3.48
C TYR A 317 7.94 0.40 3.72
N LEU A 318 8.22 -0.20 4.88
CA LEU A 318 7.72 -1.53 5.23
C LEU A 318 6.23 -1.55 5.53
N ILE A 319 5.66 -0.41 5.90
CA ILE A 319 4.26 -0.30 6.26
C ILE A 319 3.37 -0.26 5.01
N ASN A 320 3.89 0.27 3.93
CA ASN A 320 3.16 0.55 2.69
C ASN A 320 3.31 -0.58 1.67
N SER A 321 3.44 -1.83 2.15
CA SER A 321 3.57 -2.98 1.26
C SER A 321 2.86 -4.21 1.81
N GLN A 322 2.30 -5.03 0.92
CA GLN A 322 1.70 -6.31 1.25
C GLN A 322 2.75 -7.41 1.43
N THR A 323 3.82 -7.34 0.65
CA THR A 323 4.92 -8.30 0.73
C THR A 323 6.27 -7.60 0.54
N VAL A 324 7.22 -7.94 1.40
CA VAL A 324 8.61 -7.48 1.34
C VAL A 324 9.52 -8.68 1.16
N LEU A 325 10.35 -8.64 0.12
CA LEU A 325 11.48 -9.54 -0.05
C LEU A 325 12.72 -8.91 0.60
N ILE A 326 13.31 -9.61 1.56
CA ILE A 326 14.67 -9.35 2.05
C ILE A 326 15.60 -10.28 1.27
N ASP A 327 16.30 -9.73 0.28
CA ASP A 327 17.14 -10.52 -0.60
C ASP A 327 18.59 -10.53 -0.14
N GLU A 328 19.31 -11.60 -0.49
CA GLU A 328 20.72 -11.81 -0.11
C GLU A 328 21.01 -11.60 1.39
N ALA A 329 20.07 -12.02 2.23
CA ALA A 329 20.19 -11.83 3.66
C ALA A 329 21.46 -12.50 4.18
N LYS A 330 22.51 -11.68 4.37
CA LYS A 330 23.76 -12.02 5.01
C LYS A 330 23.94 -11.15 6.24
N SER A 331 23.78 -11.75 7.39
CA SER A 331 24.13 -11.05 8.61
C SER A 331 25.67 -11.10 8.76
N LYS A 332 26.31 -9.96 8.55
CA LYS A 332 27.71 -9.75 8.93
C LYS A 332 27.69 -9.32 10.40
N GLY A 333 28.34 -10.07 11.28
CA GLY A 333 28.47 -9.65 12.66
C GLY A 333 28.49 -10.79 13.66
N SER A 334 28.68 -10.41 14.91
CA SER A 334 28.67 -11.29 16.06
C SER A 334 27.29 -11.95 16.27
N TRP A 335 27.24 -13.02 17.03
CA TRP A 335 25.99 -13.67 17.42
C TRP A 335 24.99 -12.67 18.05
N SER A 336 25.48 -11.70 18.81
CA SER A 336 24.66 -10.66 19.44
C SER A 336 23.93 -9.82 18.38
N GLU A 337 24.60 -9.41 17.31
CA GLU A 337 24.00 -8.63 16.22
C GLU A 337 23.00 -9.47 15.42
N LYS A 338 23.31 -10.74 15.14
CA LYS A 338 22.37 -11.68 14.51
C LYS A 338 21.12 -11.91 15.34
N SER A 339 21.27 -12.01 16.66
CA SER A 339 20.17 -12.16 17.61
C SER A 339 19.29 -10.89 17.68
N GLN A 340 19.92 -9.72 17.69
CA GLN A 340 19.21 -8.43 17.67
C GLN A 340 18.39 -8.26 16.39
N LEU A 341 18.94 -8.67 15.25
CA LEU A 341 18.25 -8.70 13.97
C LEU A 341 16.97 -9.54 14.05
N ILE A 342 17.07 -10.78 14.51
CA ILE A 342 15.92 -11.67 14.65
C ILE A 342 14.88 -11.07 15.59
N ASN A 343 15.26 -10.45 16.68
CA ASN A 343 14.33 -9.80 17.61
C ASN A 343 13.60 -8.61 16.95
N THR A 344 14.28 -7.85 16.08
CA THR A 344 13.66 -6.77 15.30
C THR A 344 12.66 -7.32 14.29
N LEU A 345 13.03 -8.36 13.53
CA LEU A 345 12.14 -9.00 12.57
C LEU A 345 10.93 -9.66 13.24
N LYS A 346 11.07 -10.22 14.43
CA LYS A 346 9.93 -10.78 15.20
C LYS A 346 8.81 -9.76 15.37
N THR A 347 9.14 -8.56 15.80
CA THR A 347 8.16 -7.47 15.95
C THR A 347 7.50 -7.13 14.63
N LEU A 348 8.28 -6.98 13.55
CA LEU A 348 7.76 -6.68 12.22
C LEU A 348 6.83 -7.78 11.69
N ILE A 349 7.12 -9.04 11.97
CA ILE A 349 6.35 -10.20 11.51
C ILE A 349 5.04 -10.35 12.29
N THR A 350 5.07 -10.19 13.62
CA THR A 350 3.92 -10.55 14.45
C THR A 350 2.98 -9.40 14.76
N GLU A 351 3.49 -8.18 14.88
CA GLU A 351 2.67 -7.05 15.30
C GLU A 351 1.76 -6.56 14.17
N GLY A 352 0.52 -6.23 14.52
CA GLY A 352 -0.46 -5.64 13.61
C GLY A 352 -0.27 -4.13 13.44
N SER A 353 0.43 -3.49 14.39
CA SER A 353 0.84 -2.09 14.32
C SER A 353 2.30 -1.97 14.73
N ILE A 354 3.03 -1.06 14.13
CA ILE A 354 4.43 -0.80 14.43
C ILE A 354 4.69 0.69 14.58
N GLY A 355 5.61 1.01 15.50
CA GLY A 355 6.12 2.36 15.66
C GLY A 355 7.06 2.73 14.52
N VAL A 356 6.75 3.81 13.82
CA VAL A 356 7.53 4.33 12.70
C VAL A 356 8.05 5.71 13.04
N ARG A 357 9.32 5.92 12.81
CA ARG A 357 9.96 7.22 12.85
C ARG A 357 10.40 7.59 11.44
N GLN A 358 9.65 8.44 10.77
CA GLN A 358 10.12 9.03 9.51
C GLN A 358 11.15 10.12 9.81
N LEU A 359 12.13 10.30 8.92
CA LEU A 359 13.11 11.39 9.00
C LEU A 359 12.38 12.72 9.19
N TYR A 360 12.76 13.47 10.22
CA TYR A 360 12.16 14.76 10.60
C TYR A 360 10.68 14.75 11.01
N LYS A 361 10.12 13.59 11.39
CA LYS A 361 8.74 13.48 11.88
C LYS A 361 8.69 12.86 13.28
N GLU A 362 7.60 13.16 14.00
CA GLU A 362 7.32 12.54 15.29
C GLU A 362 7.06 11.02 15.12
N TYR A 363 7.37 10.28 16.18
CA TYR A 363 7.03 8.86 16.29
C TYR A 363 5.53 8.66 16.14
N SER A 364 5.12 7.76 15.24
CA SER A 364 3.71 7.39 15.08
C SER A 364 3.55 5.88 15.00
N GLU A 365 2.53 5.35 15.66
CA GLU A 365 2.10 3.97 15.49
C GLU A 365 1.24 3.86 14.23
N GLN A 366 1.54 2.87 13.38
CA GLN A 366 0.82 2.64 12.13
C GLN A 366 0.51 1.15 11.96
N ASP A 367 -0.70 0.86 11.49
CA ASP A 367 -1.10 -0.51 11.14
C ASP A 367 -0.23 -1.06 10.00
N THR A 368 0.11 -2.33 10.07
CA THR A 368 0.88 -3.03 9.02
C THR A 368 0.24 -4.36 8.66
N CYS A 369 0.17 -4.63 7.35
CA CYS A 369 -0.25 -5.91 6.78
C CYS A 369 0.89 -6.62 6.03
N THR A 370 2.13 -6.16 6.23
CA THR A 370 3.30 -6.63 5.47
C THR A 370 3.64 -8.07 5.81
N ASN A 371 3.81 -8.90 4.78
CA ASN A 371 4.30 -10.27 4.83
C ASN A 371 5.78 -10.29 4.43
N TYR A 372 6.57 -11.15 5.05
CA TYR A 372 8.03 -11.15 4.87
C TYR A 372 8.49 -12.43 4.19
N TRP A 373 9.15 -12.26 3.05
CA TRP A 373 9.88 -13.29 2.32
C TRP A 373 11.37 -12.99 2.40
N ILE A 374 12.18 -13.97 2.71
CA ILE A 374 13.62 -13.82 2.93
C ILE A 374 14.35 -14.82 2.06
N ASN A 375 15.29 -14.36 1.23
CA ASN A 375 16.21 -15.21 0.50
C ASN A 375 17.60 -15.12 1.10
N THR A 376 18.27 -16.25 1.21
CA THR A 376 19.67 -16.30 1.64
C THR A 376 20.43 -17.44 0.99
N ASN A 377 21.73 -17.24 0.79
CA ASN A 377 22.68 -18.27 0.37
C ASN A 377 23.63 -18.69 1.51
N TYR A 378 23.34 -18.27 2.73
CA TYR A 378 24.17 -18.52 3.89
C TYR A 378 23.42 -19.36 4.92
N ARG A 379 24.02 -20.49 5.31
CA ARG A 379 23.42 -21.41 6.27
C ARG A 379 23.31 -20.80 7.66
N ASP A 380 24.20 -19.89 8.01
CA ASP A 380 24.29 -19.18 9.28
C ASP A 380 23.76 -17.73 9.19
N ALA A 381 22.91 -17.43 8.20
CA ALA A 381 22.40 -16.08 7.99
C ALA A 381 21.70 -15.49 9.23
N PHE A 382 21.01 -16.32 10.00
CA PHE A 382 20.22 -15.91 11.14
C PHE A 382 20.53 -16.75 12.39
N ALA A 383 20.54 -16.10 13.55
CA ALA A 383 20.61 -16.79 14.85
C ALA A 383 19.18 -17.12 15.33
N LEU A 384 18.55 -18.14 14.75
CA LEU A 384 17.23 -18.58 15.17
C LEU A 384 17.31 -19.34 16.51
N PRO A 385 16.57 -18.90 17.55
CA PRO A 385 16.44 -19.71 18.76
C PRO A 385 15.80 -21.07 18.49
N PHE A 386 16.14 -22.09 19.25
CA PHE A 386 15.64 -23.46 19.05
C PHE A 386 14.11 -23.57 19.03
N ASN A 387 13.42 -22.74 19.83
CA ASN A 387 11.96 -22.72 19.94
C ASN A 387 11.31 -21.63 19.06
N GLU A 388 12.01 -21.10 18.06
CA GLU A 388 11.47 -20.05 17.22
C GLU A 388 10.43 -20.62 16.23
N VAL A 389 9.21 -20.09 16.29
CA VAL A 389 8.06 -20.58 15.50
C VAL A 389 7.54 -19.60 14.46
N ARG A 390 8.23 -18.46 14.31
CA ARG A 390 7.81 -17.37 13.40
C ARG A 390 8.46 -17.43 12.03
N TYR A 391 9.24 -18.48 11.75
CA TYR A 391 9.93 -18.65 10.47
C TYR A 391 9.65 -20.03 9.91
N TRP A 392 9.14 -20.07 8.69
CA TRP A 392 9.14 -21.27 7.88
C TRP A 392 10.42 -21.26 7.05
N VAL A 393 11.27 -22.24 7.24
CA VAL A 393 12.59 -22.32 6.59
C VAL A 393 12.60 -23.49 5.63
N TYR A 394 12.98 -23.25 4.39
CA TYR A 394 13.24 -24.27 3.40
C TYR A 394 14.64 -24.13 2.84
N PHE A 395 15.43 -25.20 2.89
CA PHE A 395 16.73 -25.27 2.26
C PHE A 395 16.61 -26.06 0.95
N SER A 396 16.95 -25.42 -0.16
CA SER A 396 16.98 -26.04 -1.48
C SER A 396 18.34 -26.64 -1.75
N GLU A 397 18.35 -27.94 -2.03
CA GLU A 397 19.55 -28.67 -2.45
C GLU A 397 19.72 -28.68 -3.97
N ALA A 398 18.81 -28.04 -4.70
CA ALA A 398 18.83 -27.98 -6.15
C ALA A 398 20.10 -27.30 -6.67
N LYS A 399 20.55 -27.75 -7.81
CA LYS A 399 21.68 -27.14 -8.54
C LYS A 399 21.15 -26.12 -9.52
N ARG A 400 21.96 -25.10 -9.81
CA ARG A 400 21.61 -24.07 -10.78
C ARG A 400 21.24 -24.66 -12.14
N ASN A 401 20.09 -24.26 -12.68
CA ASN A 401 19.61 -24.65 -14.01
C ASN A 401 19.38 -23.38 -14.85
N LEU A 402 20.41 -23.00 -15.63
CA LEU A 402 20.37 -21.77 -16.43
C LEU A 402 19.33 -21.84 -17.54
N GLN A 403 19.15 -22.99 -18.17
CA GLN A 403 18.18 -23.15 -19.25
C GLN A 403 16.75 -22.92 -18.75
N LEU A 404 16.40 -23.54 -17.61
CA LEU A 404 15.09 -23.34 -16.97
C LEU A 404 14.86 -21.87 -16.60
N LEU A 405 15.89 -21.19 -16.08
CA LEU A 405 15.78 -19.79 -15.70
C LEU A 405 15.63 -18.85 -16.91
N GLU A 406 16.38 -19.11 -17.99
CA GLU A 406 16.28 -18.35 -19.22
C GLU A 406 14.88 -18.49 -19.84
N GLU A 407 14.37 -19.71 -19.95
CA GLU A 407 13.02 -19.96 -20.44
C GLU A 407 11.95 -19.29 -19.57
N TYR A 408 12.08 -19.40 -18.25
CA TYR A 408 11.20 -18.72 -17.31
C TYR A 408 11.20 -17.20 -17.50
N HIS A 409 12.35 -16.58 -17.61
CA HIS A 409 12.46 -15.13 -17.81
C HIS A 409 11.86 -14.70 -19.14
N ASN A 410 12.11 -15.46 -20.21
CA ASN A 410 11.55 -15.18 -21.53
C ASN A 410 10.02 -15.23 -21.51
N GLN A 411 9.42 -16.28 -20.93
CA GLN A 411 7.97 -16.39 -20.83
C GLN A 411 7.36 -15.31 -19.91
N ARG A 412 8.03 -14.97 -18.80
CA ARG A 412 7.57 -13.87 -17.94
C ARG A 412 7.57 -12.53 -18.67
N LEU A 413 8.63 -12.22 -19.43
CA LEU A 413 8.74 -10.97 -20.20
C LEU A 413 7.75 -10.91 -21.38
N ALA A 414 7.34 -12.05 -21.94
CA ALA A 414 6.29 -12.11 -22.94
C ALA A 414 4.90 -11.71 -22.42
N GLY A 415 4.69 -11.68 -21.08
CA GLY A 415 3.60 -10.95 -20.44
C GLY A 415 2.47 -11.79 -19.86
N ASP A 416 2.22 -13.03 -20.34
CA ASP A 416 1.06 -13.81 -19.91
C ASP A 416 1.30 -14.69 -18.66
N LEU A 417 2.55 -15.05 -18.37
CA LEU A 417 2.87 -15.94 -17.26
C LEU A 417 2.34 -15.42 -15.91
N SER A 418 2.61 -14.16 -15.58
CA SER A 418 2.16 -13.58 -14.32
C SER A 418 0.64 -13.47 -14.23
N ALA A 419 -0.06 -13.25 -15.37
CA ALA A 419 -1.51 -13.22 -15.44
C ALA A 419 -2.13 -14.62 -15.23
N GLY A 420 -1.49 -15.65 -15.77
CA GLY A 420 -1.89 -17.06 -15.57
C GLY A 420 -1.70 -17.48 -14.11
N VAL A 421 -0.51 -17.28 -13.57
CA VAL A 421 -0.23 -17.56 -12.15
C VAL A 421 -1.18 -16.79 -11.24
N TYR A 422 -1.56 -15.55 -11.59
CA TYR A 422 -2.56 -14.81 -10.84
C TYR A 422 -3.91 -15.52 -10.79
N ALA A 423 -4.38 -16.05 -11.93
CA ALA A 423 -5.62 -16.83 -11.98
C ALA A 423 -5.52 -18.09 -11.10
N ASP A 424 -4.43 -18.86 -11.22
CA ASP A 424 -4.21 -20.07 -10.43
C ASP A 424 -4.18 -19.76 -8.91
N MET A 425 -3.53 -18.65 -8.53
CA MET A 425 -3.44 -18.27 -7.11
C MET A 425 -4.78 -17.79 -6.55
N LEU A 426 -5.66 -17.22 -7.38
CA LEU A 426 -7.02 -16.84 -6.95
C LEU A 426 -7.90 -18.09 -6.70
N ASP A 427 -7.72 -19.14 -7.50
CA ASP A 427 -8.50 -20.38 -7.40
C ASP A 427 -7.94 -21.36 -6.36
N ARG A 428 -6.73 -21.11 -5.84
CA ARG A 428 -6.09 -22.00 -4.88
C ARG A 428 -6.87 -22.13 -3.59
N ASP A 429 -7.16 -23.38 -3.15
CA ASP A 429 -7.82 -23.65 -1.87
C ASP A 429 -6.90 -23.38 -0.68
N LEU A 430 -7.23 -22.36 0.10
CA LEU A 430 -6.53 -21.97 1.31
C LEU A 430 -7.23 -22.37 2.61
N SER A 431 -8.23 -23.25 2.55
CA SER A 431 -9.04 -23.65 3.71
C SER A 431 -8.20 -24.27 4.84
N LYS A 432 -7.08 -24.92 4.51
CA LYS A 432 -6.14 -25.55 5.45
C LYS A 432 -4.98 -24.63 5.85
N PHE A 433 -4.79 -23.51 5.19
CA PHE A 433 -3.71 -22.57 5.48
C PHE A 433 -3.99 -21.77 6.76
N LYS A 434 -3.02 -21.71 7.66
CA LYS A 434 -3.16 -21.05 8.97
C LYS A 434 -2.26 -19.80 9.08
N PRO A 435 -2.67 -18.66 8.55
CA PRO A 435 -1.83 -17.46 8.49
C PRO A 435 -1.52 -16.87 9.86
N LEU A 436 -2.40 -17.03 10.85
CA LEU A 436 -2.25 -16.52 12.21
C LEU A 436 -1.62 -17.53 13.18
N GLY A 437 -1.35 -18.74 12.70
CA GLY A 437 -0.72 -19.80 13.47
C GLY A 437 0.80 -19.65 13.55
N THR A 438 1.43 -20.69 14.12
CA THR A 438 2.88 -20.87 14.05
C THR A 438 3.27 -21.39 12.67
N ALA A 439 4.48 -21.03 12.23
CA ALA A 439 5.05 -21.60 11.01
C ALA A 439 5.13 -23.14 11.14
N PRO A 440 4.76 -23.90 10.11
CA PRO A 440 4.96 -25.33 10.10
C PRO A 440 6.42 -25.69 10.42
N HIS A 441 6.59 -26.76 11.16
CA HIS A 441 7.91 -27.24 11.51
C HIS A 441 8.63 -27.79 10.28
N THR A 442 9.92 -27.46 10.10
CA THR A 442 10.78 -28.03 9.07
C THR A 442 12.12 -28.45 9.69
N ILE A 443 12.70 -29.52 9.15
CA ILE A 443 14.06 -29.95 9.54
C ILE A 443 15.10 -28.86 9.28
N TYR A 444 14.88 -28.05 8.25
CA TYR A 444 15.79 -26.96 7.86
C TYR A 444 15.80 -25.81 8.88
N ARG A 445 14.67 -25.55 9.52
CA ARG A 445 14.62 -24.59 10.65
C ARG A 445 15.46 -25.07 11.82
N ASP A 446 15.39 -26.36 12.14
CA ASP A 446 16.20 -26.92 13.23
C ASP A 446 17.69 -26.90 12.88
N MET A 447 18.04 -27.20 11.62
CA MET A 447 19.42 -27.08 11.14
C MET A 447 19.93 -25.64 11.23
N MET A 448 19.15 -24.65 10.79
CA MET A 448 19.51 -23.23 10.90
C MET A 448 19.68 -22.80 12.35
N SER A 449 18.79 -23.26 13.24
CA SER A 449 18.87 -23.00 14.68
C SER A 449 20.15 -23.60 15.29
N GLN A 450 20.48 -24.84 14.93
CA GLN A 450 21.70 -25.50 15.42
C GLN A 450 22.99 -24.80 14.93
N MET A 451 22.99 -24.27 13.70
CA MET A 451 24.13 -23.55 13.14
C MET A 451 24.31 -22.15 13.73
N ALA A 452 23.20 -21.53 14.10
CA ALA A 452 23.17 -20.15 14.57
C ALA A 452 23.34 -20.03 16.10
N ASP A 453 22.95 -21.08 16.81
CA ASP A 453 22.95 -21.03 18.26
C ASP A 453 24.34 -21.31 18.78
N ARG A 454 25.24 -20.25 18.83
CA ARG A 454 26.21 -20.32 19.92
C ARG A 454 27.41 -19.39 19.82
N PRO A 455 27.77 -18.85 20.99
CA PRO A 455 29.13 -18.45 21.32
C PRO A 455 30.21 -19.48 20.89
N LEU A 456 29.85 -20.78 20.83
CA LEU A 456 30.71 -21.87 20.36
C LEU A 456 31.21 -21.64 18.92
N ASN A 457 30.33 -21.34 17.98
CA ASN A 457 30.70 -21.15 16.58
C ASN A 457 31.61 -19.92 16.42
N ASP A 458 31.28 -18.83 17.08
CA ASP A 458 32.09 -17.62 17.07
C ASP A 458 33.44 -17.86 17.75
N PHE A 459 33.43 -18.57 18.89
CA PHE A 459 34.65 -18.94 19.60
C PHE A 459 35.56 -19.82 18.74
N ILE A 460 35.03 -20.86 18.10
CA ILE A 460 35.83 -21.76 17.24
C ILE A 460 36.35 -20.99 16.02
N LYS A 461 35.59 -20.13 15.38
CA LYS A 461 36.04 -19.29 14.26
C LYS A 461 37.20 -18.38 14.69
N GLU A 462 37.05 -17.74 15.82
CA GLU A 462 38.08 -16.86 16.36
C GLU A 462 39.39 -17.64 16.66
N GLN A 463 39.28 -18.76 17.37
CA GLN A 463 40.45 -19.62 17.70
C GLN A 463 41.10 -20.18 16.44
N PHE A 464 40.31 -20.57 15.41
CA PHE A 464 40.80 -21.04 14.14
C PHE A 464 41.54 -19.93 13.36
N GLN A 465 41.04 -18.70 13.39
CA GLN A 465 41.70 -17.56 12.75
C GLN A 465 43.01 -17.17 13.46
N GLN A 466 43.04 -17.28 14.79
CA GLN A 466 44.19 -17.00 15.60
C GLN A 466 45.26 -18.11 15.51
N GLY A 467 44.90 -19.31 15.03
CA GLY A 467 45.77 -20.46 14.95
C GLY A 467 46.25 -20.94 16.32
N THR A 468 45.47 -20.76 17.35
CA THR A 468 45.77 -21.21 18.72
C THR A 468 45.41 -22.68 18.88
N PHE A 469 46.13 -23.41 19.78
CA PHE A 469 45.84 -24.81 20.09
C PHE A 469 44.32 -25.00 20.41
N PRO A 470 43.67 -26.03 19.83
CA PRO A 470 44.16 -27.09 18.94
C PRO A 470 44.08 -26.75 17.44
N PHE A 471 43.75 -25.49 17.07
CA PHE A 471 43.64 -25.02 15.67
C PHE A 471 45.01 -24.61 15.03
N ASP A 472 46.09 -24.83 15.69
CA ASP A 472 47.47 -24.71 15.18
C ASP A 472 47.86 -25.89 14.26
N ARG A 473 46.99 -26.92 14.16
CA ARG A 473 47.18 -28.14 13.38
C ARG A 473 46.24 -28.18 12.17
N ASP A 474 46.58 -29.04 11.22
CA ASP A 474 45.76 -29.30 10.03
C ASP A 474 44.61 -30.26 10.31
N GLN A 475 44.76 -31.09 11.32
CA GLN A 475 43.78 -32.12 11.70
C GLN A 475 43.46 -32.09 13.18
N VAL A 476 42.20 -32.34 13.50
CA VAL A 476 41.68 -32.44 14.87
C VAL A 476 40.67 -33.56 14.97
N THR A 477 40.48 -34.12 16.16
CA THR A 477 39.39 -35.07 16.41
C THR A 477 38.21 -34.40 17.10
N THR A 478 37.00 -34.96 16.87
CA THR A 478 35.79 -34.43 17.53
C THR A 478 35.90 -34.52 19.06
N VAL A 479 36.57 -35.57 19.56
CA VAL A 479 36.71 -35.80 21.02
C VAL A 479 37.70 -34.81 21.62
N GLU A 480 38.89 -34.67 21.03
CA GLU A 480 39.88 -33.68 21.46
C GLU A 480 39.30 -32.26 21.53
N MET A 481 38.58 -31.89 20.49
CA MET A 481 37.90 -30.58 20.44
C MET A 481 36.82 -30.43 21.52
N PHE A 482 36.06 -31.49 21.76
CA PHE A 482 35.03 -31.47 22.80
C PHE A 482 35.65 -31.28 24.19
N ASP A 483 36.72 -32.01 24.48
CA ASP A 483 37.43 -31.93 25.76
C ASP A 483 38.08 -30.56 25.96
N TYR A 484 38.78 -30.05 24.93
CA TYR A 484 39.35 -28.69 24.93
C TYR A 484 38.28 -27.61 25.21
N LEU A 485 37.16 -27.67 24.52
CA LEU A 485 36.05 -26.70 24.68
C LEU A 485 35.42 -26.78 26.07
N ARG A 486 35.28 -27.98 26.62
CA ARG A 486 34.76 -28.21 27.96
C ARG A 486 35.71 -27.68 29.05
N GLU A 487 37.00 -27.90 28.87
CA GLU A 487 38.05 -27.44 29.80
C GLU A 487 38.23 -25.92 29.75
N SER A 488 38.07 -25.32 28.57
CA SER A 488 38.23 -23.87 28.38
C SER A 488 37.22 -23.06 29.23
N LYS A 489 36.04 -23.62 29.58
CA LYS A 489 34.93 -22.97 30.27
C LYS A 489 34.40 -21.69 29.60
N LYS A 490 34.87 -21.41 28.38
CA LYS A 490 34.51 -20.19 27.62
C LYS A 490 33.20 -20.36 26.86
N VAL A 491 32.83 -21.60 26.55
CA VAL A 491 31.60 -21.95 25.85
C VAL A 491 30.87 -23.10 26.54
N LYS A 492 29.53 -23.05 26.52
CA LYS A 492 28.72 -24.14 27.05
C LYS A 492 28.48 -25.17 25.95
N ILE A 493 29.03 -26.36 26.16
CA ILE A 493 28.96 -27.49 25.23
C ILE A 493 28.37 -28.71 26.00
N THR A 494 27.48 -29.45 25.35
CA THR A 494 26.81 -30.59 25.98
C THR A 494 26.92 -31.88 25.16
N ARG A 495 27.17 -31.80 23.86
CA ARG A 495 27.18 -32.96 22.96
C ARG A 495 28.29 -32.89 21.92
N LEU A 496 28.93 -34.02 21.61
CA LEU A 496 29.92 -34.15 20.54
C LEU A 496 29.47 -33.66 19.16
N ARG A 497 28.18 -33.83 18.86
CA ARG A 497 27.60 -33.37 17.59
C ARG A 497 27.67 -31.86 17.39
N GLU A 498 27.67 -31.12 18.46
CA GLU A 498 27.78 -29.65 18.45
C GLU A 498 29.17 -29.22 17.93
N VAL A 499 30.18 -29.92 18.34
CA VAL A 499 31.56 -29.73 17.87
C VAL A 499 31.70 -30.07 16.39
N ALA A 500 31.13 -31.20 15.97
CA ALA A 500 31.16 -31.61 14.57
C ALA A 500 30.57 -30.52 13.66
N THR A 501 29.39 -29.98 14.02
CA THR A 501 28.75 -28.89 13.28
C THR A 501 29.61 -27.62 13.24
N ALA A 502 30.25 -27.28 14.36
CA ALA A 502 31.10 -26.09 14.43
C ALA A 502 32.40 -26.25 13.59
N LEU A 503 32.96 -27.47 13.51
CA LEU A 503 34.12 -27.77 12.63
C LEU A 503 33.72 -27.69 11.15
N GLU A 504 32.52 -28.13 10.76
CA GLU A 504 31.99 -27.94 9.41
C GLU A 504 31.91 -26.45 9.00
N LEU A 505 31.52 -25.59 9.92
CA LEU A 505 31.40 -24.14 9.67
C LEU A 505 32.72 -23.42 9.40
N ILE A 506 33.83 -23.92 9.93
CA ILE A 506 35.17 -23.39 9.60
C ILE A 506 35.79 -24.03 8.34
N GLY A 507 35.00 -24.84 7.63
CA GLY A 507 35.43 -25.51 6.40
C GLY A 507 36.10 -26.88 6.62
N GLY A 508 36.01 -27.43 7.84
CA GLY A 508 36.54 -28.75 8.17
C GLY A 508 35.86 -29.85 7.34
N LYS A 509 36.67 -30.74 6.80
CA LYS A 509 36.20 -31.93 6.08
C LYS A 509 36.33 -33.16 6.96
N LYS A 510 35.19 -33.80 7.21
CA LYS A 510 35.10 -35.03 7.96
C LYS A 510 35.70 -36.18 7.17
N LYS A 511 36.61 -36.96 7.78
CA LYS A 511 37.02 -38.27 7.30
C LYS A 511 36.37 -39.41 8.08
N ALA A 512 36.49 -40.61 7.55
CA ALA A 512 35.92 -41.79 8.16
C ALA A 512 36.40 -41.99 9.60
N SER A 513 35.54 -42.59 10.41
CA SER A 513 35.83 -42.93 11.79
C SER A 513 36.97 -43.96 11.85
N CYS A 514 38.08 -43.60 12.52
CA CYS A 514 39.23 -44.46 12.66
C CYS A 514 39.23 -45.18 14.00
N PRO A 515 39.59 -46.47 14.05
CA PRO A 515 39.89 -47.13 15.30
C PRO A 515 41.23 -46.61 15.86
N VAL A 516 41.22 -46.20 17.14
CA VAL A 516 42.45 -45.84 17.84
C VAL A 516 42.89 -47.02 18.67
N PRO A 517 43.99 -47.68 18.36
CA PRO A 517 44.41 -48.93 19.00
C PRO A 517 44.60 -48.80 20.53
N LEU A 518 45.02 -47.63 20.98
CA LEU A 518 45.32 -47.36 22.42
C LEU A 518 44.09 -47.07 23.27
N ILE A 519 42.94 -46.74 22.69
CA ILE A 519 41.75 -46.29 23.47
C ILE A 519 40.55 -47.25 23.23
N GLY A 520 40.65 -48.21 22.34
CA GLY A 520 39.55 -49.15 22.02
C GLY A 520 38.27 -48.55 21.46
N SER A 521 38.29 -47.26 21.13
CA SER A 521 37.15 -46.50 20.59
C SER A 521 37.46 -45.91 19.22
N ARG A 522 36.41 -45.67 18.44
CA ARG A 522 36.52 -45.01 17.16
C ARG A 522 36.42 -43.50 17.31
N VAL A 523 37.34 -42.74 16.70
CA VAL A 523 37.35 -41.28 16.66
C VAL A 523 37.09 -40.76 15.27
N THR A 524 36.43 -39.63 15.17
CA THR A 524 36.21 -38.92 13.90
C THR A 524 37.29 -37.86 13.73
N ILE A 525 38.07 -37.95 12.67
CA ILE A 525 39.08 -37.00 12.29
C ILE A 525 38.51 -35.95 11.34
N TRP A 526 38.90 -34.72 11.59
CA TRP A 526 38.55 -33.57 10.75
C TRP A 526 39.81 -32.92 10.22
N THR A 527 39.89 -32.75 8.89
CA THR A 527 40.92 -31.93 8.28
C THR A 527 40.40 -30.50 8.20
N ILE A 528 41.03 -29.57 8.89
CA ILE A 528 40.58 -28.16 9.00
C ILE A 528 41.45 -27.21 8.17
N ARG A 529 42.67 -27.64 7.75
CA ARG A 529 43.56 -26.90 6.86
C ARG A 529 44.23 -27.88 5.87
N ASN A 530 44.90 -27.35 4.84
CA ASN A 530 45.71 -28.11 3.87
C ASN A 530 45.01 -29.35 3.27
N HIS A 531 43.70 -29.23 2.99
CA HIS A 531 42.85 -30.33 2.54
C HIS A 531 43.40 -31.18 1.37
N LYS A 532 44.23 -30.56 0.50
CA LYS A 532 44.79 -31.25 -0.65
C LYS A 532 45.82 -32.30 -0.26
N GLU A 533 46.59 -32.05 0.80
CA GLU A 533 47.62 -32.97 1.27
C GLU A 533 47.03 -34.23 1.87
N TYR A 534 45.88 -34.09 2.56
CA TYR A 534 45.24 -35.18 3.27
C TYR A 534 44.13 -35.89 2.47
N GLN A 535 43.88 -35.43 1.23
CA GLN A 535 42.73 -35.92 0.44
C GLN A 535 42.82 -37.42 0.10
N TYR A 536 44.03 -37.93 -0.11
CA TYR A 536 44.28 -39.29 -0.55
C TYR A 536 44.87 -40.20 0.53
N MET A 537 45.14 -39.67 1.70
CA MET A 537 45.66 -40.46 2.82
C MET A 537 44.58 -41.34 3.42
N THR A 538 44.95 -42.56 3.78
CA THR A 538 44.07 -43.44 4.54
C THR A 538 43.91 -42.91 5.98
N ALA A 539 42.93 -43.43 6.69
CA ALA A 539 42.67 -43.00 8.06
C ALA A 539 43.76 -43.43 9.06
N GLU A 540 44.63 -44.39 8.68
CA GLU A 540 45.75 -44.87 9.46
C GLU A 540 47.02 -44.02 9.22
N GLU A 541 47.13 -43.37 8.06
CA GLU A 541 48.20 -42.47 7.67
C GLU A 541 48.01 -41.05 8.20
N GLN A 542 46.86 -40.72 8.66
CA GLN A 542 46.45 -39.43 9.26
C GLN A 542 46.51 -39.46 10.76
#